data_a73cd5a652345857dd408e3d9f826ad8
#
_entry.id   a73cd5a652345857dd408e3d9f826ad8
#
_cell.length_a   1.000
_cell.length_b   1.000
_cell.length_c   1.000
_cell.angle_alpha   90.00
_cell.angle_beta   90.00
_cell.angle_gamma   90.00
#
_symmetry.space_group_name_H-M   'P 1'
#
loop_
_entity.id
_entity.type
_entity.pdbx_description
1 polymer ?
#
loop_
_entity_poly.entity_id
_entity_poly.type
_entity_poly.pdbx_seq_one_letter_code
_entity_poly.pdbx_strand_id
1 'polypeptide(L)'
;MNNQNSLYWRKSKNWIFSGDFLFDKNLAFLLWFGLSFIAILQDLYSNHINNYIIFKHVYIHTVQQVNLFAEYPSQYADVNLYGPVFSLLMAPFSYLPDKIGALAWEICNVALLYFAIRQLPIAEKWKNAILIFSAHEMMNAASWMQSNALIASCILLGFVCINKEKDFIALFFILLATFIKLYGIVGFTFFIFSKKKWTFIASSIFWSAFFFLLPTIISSYHFVIQSYQDWFQALHTKALKNVNPFDDNDYQDICVMGMIRRIFNIPFLKNYYITIPAVIIFCLQLLQFKYYSDIKYRLYLLSSLLITTVIFTTSAESPTYIIAFPAACIWYVLQEHTKITNAFFIFILLMTSFSYSDIFTPYLRDRLIRPYALKALPCFLLWMLLAKQIFSKQFLQVKKDRLLDAL
;
A
#
# COMPACT_ATOMS: atom_id res chain seq x y z
N MET A 1 27.78 42.85 -2.23
CA MET A 1 26.98 41.73 -1.68
C MET A 1 25.60 41.50 -2.33
N ASN A 2 25.14 42.33 -3.28
CA ASN A 2 23.75 42.27 -3.80
C ASN A 2 23.50 41.42 -5.06
N ASN A 3 24.53 40.98 -5.78
CA ASN A 3 24.29 40.26 -7.06
C ASN A 3 24.11 38.71 -6.90
N GLN A 4 24.68 38.13 -5.88
CA GLN A 4 24.49 36.69 -5.66
C GLN A 4 23.08 36.34 -5.12
N ASN A 5 22.52 37.17 -4.26
CA ASN A 5 21.17 36.96 -3.73
C ASN A 5 20.09 37.11 -4.82
N SER A 6 20.25 38.05 -5.78
CA SER A 6 19.30 38.22 -6.89
C SER A 6 19.34 37.05 -7.89
N LEU A 7 20.49 36.44 -8.11
CA LEU A 7 20.65 35.25 -8.94
C LEU A 7 20.04 33.98 -8.27
N TYR A 8 20.17 33.88 -6.95
CA TYR A 8 19.57 32.79 -6.16
C TYR A 8 18.03 32.86 -6.20
N TRP A 9 17.45 34.05 -5.99
CA TRP A 9 16.01 34.29 -6.08
C TRP A 9 15.44 34.12 -7.49
N ARG A 10 16.19 34.47 -8.54
CA ARG A 10 15.79 34.22 -9.93
C ARG A 10 15.85 32.76 -10.29
N LYS A 11 16.86 31.98 -9.86
CA LYS A 11 16.95 30.56 -10.05
C LYS A 11 15.83 29.81 -9.29
N SER A 12 15.54 30.20 -8.04
CA SER A 12 14.46 29.57 -7.26
C SER A 12 13.07 29.87 -7.82
N LYS A 13 12.79 31.09 -8.31
CA LYS A 13 11.53 31.42 -8.99
C LYS A 13 11.34 30.58 -10.27
N ASN A 14 12.37 30.50 -11.11
CA ASN A 14 12.29 29.66 -12.32
C ASN A 14 12.09 28.18 -12.00
N TRP A 15 12.70 27.68 -10.93
CA TRP A 15 12.60 26.26 -10.50
C TRP A 15 11.16 25.89 -10.07
N ILE A 16 10.46 26.77 -9.35
CA ILE A 16 9.05 26.53 -8.95
C ILE A 16 8.12 26.65 -10.17
N PHE A 17 8.29 27.67 -11.00
CA PHE A 17 7.40 27.92 -12.15
C PHE A 17 7.62 26.94 -13.32
N SER A 18 8.81 26.36 -13.46
CA SER A 18 9.07 25.32 -14.48
C SER A 18 8.56 23.94 -14.08
N GLY A 19 8.19 23.71 -12.81
CA GLY A 19 7.83 22.39 -12.30
C GLY A 19 9.03 21.47 -12.06
N ASP A 20 10.27 21.95 -12.21
CA ASP A 20 11.48 21.14 -12.03
C ASP A 20 11.66 20.63 -10.60
N PHE A 21 11.02 21.29 -9.62
CA PHE A 21 11.00 20.86 -8.22
C PHE A 21 10.43 19.45 -8.04
N LEU A 22 9.49 19.01 -8.91
CA LEU A 22 8.91 17.67 -8.87
C LEU A 22 9.93 16.57 -9.21
N PHE A 23 11.06 16.94 -9.80
CA PHE A 23 12.11 16.01 -10.20
C PHE A 23 13.33 16.07 -9.29
N ASP A 24 13.33 16.95 -8.28
CA ASP A 24 14.45 17.11 -7.36
C ASP A 24 14.53 15.97 -6.37
N LYS A 25 15.69 15.30 -6.34
CA LYS A 25 15.94 14.14 -5.47
C LYS A 25 15.98 14.54 -3.98
N ASN A 26 16.54 15.70 -3.67
CA ASN A 26 16.69 16.14 -2.28
C ASN A 26 15.33 16.55 -1.72
N LEU A 27 14.50 17.22 -2.52
CA LEU A 27 13.13 17.54 -2.14
C LEU A 27 12.29 16.25 -1.94
N ALA A 28 12.42 15.28 -2.84
CA ALA A 28 11.74 14.00 -2.70
C ALA A 28 12.13 13.29 -1.40
N PHE A 29 13.42 13.26 -1.08
CA PHE A 29 13.92 12.68 0.17
C PHE A 29 13.41 13.47 1.40
N LEU A 30 13.53 14.79 1.36
CA LEU A 30 13.09 15.65 2.48
C LEU A 30 11.60 15.53 2.75
N LEU A 31 10.75 15.58 1.73
CA LEU A 31 9.30 15.42 1.91
C LEU A 31 8.93 14.03 2.39
N TRP A 32 9.51 12.99 1.78
CA TRP A 32 9.20 11.60 2.13
C TRP A 32 9.55 11.25 3.58
N PHE A 33 10.78 11.52 3.99
CA PHE A 33 11.24 11.22 5.35
C PHE A 33 10.84 12.30 6.35
N GLY A 34 10.86 13.57 5.96
CA GLY A 34 10.55 14.68 6.85
C GLY A 34 9.09 14.70 7.31
N LEU A 35 8.13 14.57 6.37
CA LEU A 35 6.71 14.53 6.74
C LEU A 35 6.38 13.28 7.57
N SER A 36 6.90 12.12 7.18
CA SER A 36 6.72 10.87 7.94
C SER A 36 7.31 10.97 9.34
N PHE A 37 8.51 11.53 9.48
CA PHE A 37 9.17 11.71 10.77
C PHE A 37 8.41 12.66 11.70
N ILE A 38 7.87 13.76 11.17
CA ILE A 38 7.02 14.67 11.95
C ILE A 38 5.78 13.96 12.48
N ALA A 39 5.09 13.18 11.62
CA ALA A 39 3.92 12.42 12.05
C ALA A 39 4.25 11.39 13.13
N ILE A 40 5.33 10.62 12.95
CA ILE A 40 5.79 9.64 13.94
C ILE A 40 6.11 10.34 15.29
N LEU A 41 6.83 11.46 15.27
CA LEU A 41 7.14 12.20 16.49
C LEU A 41 5.88 12.72 17.21
N GLN A 42 4.87 13.17 16.44
CA GLN A 42 3.59 13.60 16.99
C GLN A 42 2.88 12.45 17.72
N ASP A 43 2.83 11.27 17.10
CA ASP A 43 2.21 10.09 17.71
C ASP A 43 2.97 9.57 18.93
N LEU A 44 4.30 9.61 18.89
CA LEU A 44 5.14 9.27 20.06
C LEU A 44 4.94 10.26 21.21
N TYR A 45 4.74 11.55 20.90
CA TYR A 45 4.48 12.58 21.90
C TYR A 45 3.10 12.39 22.56
N SER A 46 2.06 12.17 21.74
CA SER A 46 0.67 11.97 22.18
C SER A 46 0.38 10.54 22.68
N ASN A 47 1.39 9.66 22.66
CA ASN A 47 1.28 8.24 23.03
C ASN A 47 0.28 7.44 22.19
N HIS A 48 0.07 7.82 20.94
CA HIS A 48 -0.79 7.10 19.98
C HIS A 48 -0.03 5.93 19.31
N ILE A 49 0.50 5.01 20.12
CA ILE A 49 1.33 3.88 19.67
C ILE A 49 0.64 2.53 19.81
N ASN A 50 -0.68 2.50 19.97
CA ASN A 50 -1.42 1.28 20.27
C ASN A 50 -1.17 0.17 19.23
N ASN A 51 -1.15 0.46 17.93
CA ASN A 51 -0.87 -0.54 16.90
C ASN A 51 0.52 -1.15 17.06
N TYR A 52 1.53 -0.34 17.39
CA TYR A 52 2.87 -0.88 17.70
C TYR A 52 2.84 -1.77 18.95
N ILE A 53 2.10 -1.40 19.99
CA ILE A 53 1.97 -2.23 21.18
C ILE A 53 1.33 -3.58 20.86
N ILE A 54 0.28 -3.61 20.05
CA ILE A 54 -0.31 -4.87 19.52
C ILE A 54 0.80 -5.69 18.84
N PHE A 55 1.58 -5.09 17.95
CA PHE A 55 2.62 -5.77 17.16
C PHE A 55 3.75 -6.33 18.04
N LYS A 56 4.19 -5.55 19.04
CA LYS A 56 5.15 -6.00 20.06
C LYS A 56 4.63 -7.25 20.78
N HIS A 57 3.35 -7.25 21.17
CA HIS A 57 2.75 -8.36 21.87
C HIS A 57 2.52 -9.58 20.97
N VAL A 58 2.43 -9.45 19.66
CA VAL A 58 2.42 -10.63 18.75
C VAL A 58 3.70 -11.46 18.96
N TYR A 59 4.87 -10.83 19.11
CA TYR A 59 6.10 -11.54 19.45
C TYR A 59 6.04 -12.14 20.85
N ILE A 60 5.70 -11.35 21.86
CA ILE A 60 5.65 -11.79 23.28
C ILE A 60 4.69 -12.97 23.44
N HIS A 61 3.47 -12.86 22.91
CA HIS A 61 2.45 -13.91 22.98
C HIS A 61 2.85 -15.17 22.21
N THR A 62 3.59 -15.04 21.10
CA THR A 62 4.12 -16.22 20.38
C THR A 62 5.13 -16.98 21.23
N VAL A 63 6.04 -16.28 21.92
CA VAL A 63 7.02 -16.88 22.82
C VAL A 63 6.32 -17.53 24.03
N GLN A 64 5.29 -16.90 24.55
CA GLN A 64 4.49 -17.40 25.68
C GLN A 64 3.47 -18.47 25.26
N GLN A 65 3.27 -18.68 23.97
CA GLN A 65 2.29 -19.61 23.40
C GLN A 65 0.85 -19.34 23.89
N VAL A 66 0.47 -18.05 23.99
CA VAL A 66 -0.90 -17.63 24.27
C VAL A 66 -1.58 -17.16 22.98
N ASN A 67 -2.92 -17.20 22.93
CA ASN A 67 -3.68 -16.89 21.71
C ASN A 67 -3.32 -15.50 21.17
N LEU A 68 -2.92 -15.42 19.89
CA LEU A 68 -2.48 -14.16 19.25
C LEU A 68 -3.63 -13.22 18.89
N PHE A 69 -4.86 -13.71 18.88
CA PHE A 69 -6.03 -13.03 18.32
C PHE A 69 -7.13 -12.76 19.37
N ALA A 70 -6.88 -13.09 20.61
CA ALA A 70 -7.76 -12.76 21.73
C ALA A 70 -7.63 -11.26 22.10
N GLU A 71 -8.62 -10.74 22.81
CA GLU A 71 -8.58 -9.40 23.39
C GLU A 71 -7.73 -9.38 24.66
N TYR A 72 -6.87 -8.37 24.78
CA TYR A 72 -6.00 -8.15 25.96
C TYR A 72 -6.13 -6.70 26.45
N PRO A 73 -7.29 -6.29 27.01
CA PRO A 73 -7.56 -4.89 27.35
C PRO A 73 -6.61 -4.28 28.38
N SER A 74 -5.91 -5.11 29.18
CA SER A 74 -4.87 -4.66 30.11
C SER A 74 -3.53 -4.31 29.44
N GLN A 75 -3.34 -4.69 28.18
CA GLN A 75 -2.10 -4.50 27.42
C GLN A 75 -2.26 -3.51 26.29
N TYR A 76 -3.36 -3.60 25.51
CA TYR A 76 -3.66 -2.75 24.35
C TYR A 76 -5.15 -2.76 24.01
N ALA A 77 -5.57 -1.81 23.21
CA ALA A 77 -6.91 -1.77 22.64
C ALA A 77 -6.95 -2.48 21.27
N ASP A 78 -8.11 -3.08 20.90
CA ASP A 78 -8.34 -3.86 19.68
C ASP A 78 -7.61 -5.23 19.69
N VAL A 79 -7.56 -5.92 18.57
CA VAL A 79 -7.00 -7.27 18.43
C VAL A 79 -5.95 -7.33 17.33
N ASN A 80 -5.04 -8.31 17.43
CA ASN A 80 -4.12 -8.60 16.33
C ASN A 80 -4.88 -9.19 15.12
N LEU A 81 -4.51 -8.75 13.91
CA LEU A 81 -5.02 -9.26 12.63
C LEU A 81 -3.91 -9.71 11.67
N TYR A 82 -2.67 -9.73 12.16
CA TYR A 82 -1.50 -10.14 11.39
C TYR A 82 -1.18 -11.60 11.62
N GLY A 83 -0.70 -12.27 10.56
CA GLY A 83 -0.38 -13.68 10.62
C GLY A 83 0.79 -14.02 11.53
N PRO A 84 0.94 -15.29 11.98
CA PRO A 84 1.93 -15.72 12.97
C PRO A 84 3.39 -15.37 12.61
N VAL A 85 3.74 -15.32 11.31
CA VAL A 85 5.08 -14.91 10.83
C VAL A 85 5.46 -13.50 11.29
N PHE A 86 4.48 -12.64 11.49
CA PHE A 86 4.71 -11.26 11.91
C PHE A 86 5.42 -11.17 13.26
N SER A 87 5.27 -12.18 14.12
CA SER A 87 5.98 -12.26 15.41
C SER A 87 7.50 -12.14 15.26
N LEU A 88 8.06 -12.89 14.31
CA LEU A 88 9.52 -12.88 14.09
C LEU A 88 10.01 -11.57 13.47
N LEU A 89 9.19 -10.95 12.64
CA LEU A 89 9.50 -9.63 12.09
C LEU A 89 9.54 -8.57 13.20
N MET A 90 8.65 -8.69 14.19
CA MET A 90 8.57 -7.77 15.33
C MET A 90 9.61 -8.04 16.42
N ALA A 91 10.24 -9.21 16.43
CA ALA A 91 11.23 -9.60 17.46
C ALA A 91 12.26 -8.50 17.76
N PRO A 92 13.02 -7.95 16.78
CA PRO A 92 14.05 -6.95 17.07
C PRO A 92 13.51 -5.65 17.68
N PHE A 93 12.29 -5.26 17.31
CA PHE A 93 11.64 -4.06 17.83
C PHE A 93 11.07 -4.28 19.23
N SER A 94 10.64 -5.51 19.53
CA SER A 94 9.99 -5.86 20.79
C SER A 94 10.92 -5.80 22.00
N TYR A 95 12.23 -5.91 21.80
CA TYR A 95 13.24 -5.73 22.86
C TYR A 95 13.53 -4.26 23.20
N LEU A 96 13.08 -3.34 22.39
CA LEU A 96 13.30 -1.91 22.59
C LEU A 96 12.22 -1.32 23.52
N PRO A 97 12.52 -0.22 24.24
CA PRO A 97 11.50 0.59 24.89
C PRO A 97 10.43 1.01 23.87
N ASP A 98 9.15 1.06 24.28
CA ASP A 98 8.01 1.17 23.36
C ASP A 98 8.15 2.31 22.36
N LYS A 99 8.49 3.52 22.79
CA LYS A 99 8.65 4.66 21.89
C LYS A 99 9.81 4.52 20.91
N ILE A 100 10.92 3.89 21.35
CA ILE A 100 12.08 3.65 20.48
C ILE A 100 11.77 2.54 19.48
N GLY A 101 11.11 1.48 19.91
CA GLY A 101 10.69 0.38 19.05
C GLY A 101 9.67 0.83 17.99
N ALA A 102 8.68 1.65 18.39
CA ALA A 102 7.72 2.25 17.48
C ALA A 102 8.39 3.15 16.44
N LEU A 103 9.32 4.01 16.86
CA LEU A 103 10.12 4.85 15.97
C LEU A 103 10.92 4.00 14.96
N ALA A 104 11.64 3.00 15.45
CA ALA A 104 12.45 2.13 14.59
C ALA A 104 11.58 1.34 13.60
N TRP A 105 10.44 0.82 14.04
CA TRP A 105 9.46 0.14 13.19
C TRP A 105 8.98 1.02 12.04
N GLU A 106 8.53 2.24 12.35
CA GLU A 106 8.00 3.14 11.31
C GLU A 106 9.10 3.66 10.37
N ILE A 107 10.30 3.96 10.88
CA ILE A 107 11.43 4.32 10.01
C ILE A 107 11.73 3.17 9.03
N CYS A 108 11.67 1.91 9.46
CA CYS A 108 11.84 0.76 8.57
C CYS A 108 10.75 0.71 7.50
N ASN A 109 9.47 0.93 7.86
CA ASN A 109 8.36 0.97 6.90
C ASN A 109 8.57 2.07 5.85
N VAL A 110 8.88 3.29 6.28
CA VAL A 110 9.13 4.46 5.42
C VAL A 110 10.31 4.21 4.47
N ALA A 111 11.41 3.65 5.00
CA ALA A 111 12.62 3.37 4.23
C ALA A 111 12.42 2.24 3.21
N LEU A 112 11.71 1.19 3.58
CA LEU A 112 11.43 0.06 2.68
C LEU A 112 10.59 0.48 1.48
N LEU A 113 9.55 1.29 1.67
CA LEU A 113 8.73 1.75 0.55
C LEU A 113 9.47 2.76 -0.32
N TYR A 114 10.27 3.65 0.27
CA TYR A 114 11.19 4.51 -0.49
C TYR A 114 12.09 3.67 -1.39
N PHE A 115 12.76 2.68 -0.81
CA PHE A 115 13.65 1.78 -1.55
C PHE A 115 12.91 1.03 -2.65
N ALA A 116 11.71 0.48 -2.38
CA ALA A 116 10.93 -0.25 -3.37
C ALA A 116 10.54 0.63 -4.58
N ILE A 117 10.10 1.86 -4.34
CA ILE A 117 9.79 2.83 -5.41
C ILE A 117 11.05 3.16 -6.22
N ARG A 118 12.21 3.30 -5.57
CA ARG A 118 13.50 3.55 -6.25
C ARG A 118 13.93 2.38 -7.16
N GLN A 119 13.46 1.16 -6.93
CA GLN A 119 13.77 0.00 -7.77
C GLN A 119 12.86 -0.15 -9.00
N LEU A 120 11.78 0.62 -9.10
CA LEU A 120 10.85 0.52 -10.24
C LEU A 120 11.56 0.78 -11.58
N PRO A 121 11.13 0.12 -12.67
CA PRO A 121 11.69 0.31 -14.01
C PRO A 121 11.19 1.62 -14.66
N ILE A 122 11.29 2.70 -13.93
CA ILE A 122 10.87 4.06 -14.28
C ILE A 122 12.10 4.97 -14.21
N ALA A 123 12.23 5.96 -15.10
CA ALA A 123 13.37 6.87 -15.10
C ALA A 123 13.45 7.67 -13.78
N GLU A 124 14.68 7.93 -13.33
CA GLU A 124 14.98 8.45 -11.99
C GLU A 124 14.22 9.74 -11.63
N LYS A 125 14.11 10.67 -12.58
CA LYS A 125 13.36 11.92 -12.38
C LYS A 125 11.90 11.65 -12.03
N TRP A 126 11.27 10.64 -12.64
CA TRP A 126 9.88 10.29 -12.43
C TRP A 126 9.66 9.52 -11.13
N LYS A 127 10.66 8.78 -10.65
CA LYS A 127 10.62 8.20 -9.29
C LYS A 127 10.60 9.28 -8.22
N ASN A 128 11.34 10.39 -8.43
CA ASN A 128 11.28 11.54 -7.51
C ASN A 128 9.87 12.13 -7.48
N ALA A 129 9.22 12.28 -8.64
CA ALA A 129 7.84 12.77 -8.70
C ALA A 129 6.86 11.82 -7.98
N ILE A 130 6.99 10.49 -8.15
CA ILE A 130 6.17 9.50 -7.42
C ILE A 130 6.35 9.67 -5.91
N LEU A 131 7.59 9.81 -5.43
CA LEU A 131 7.90 10.01 -4.01
C LEU A 131 7.30 11.31 -3.47
N ILE A 132 7.45 12.43 -4.20
CA ILE A 132 6.91 13.74 -3.81
C ILE A 132 5.38 13.68 -3.69
N PHE A 133 4.70 13.16 -4.71
CA PHE A 133 3.24 13.06 -4.70
C PHE A 133 2.72 12.13 -3.61
N SER A 134 3.43 11.03 -3.34
CA SER A 134 3.01 10.04 -2.34
C SER A 134 3.46 10.39 -0.91
N ALA A 135 4.27 11.43 -0.71
CA ALA A 135 4.84 11.75 0.60
C ALA A 135 3.78 12.00 1.69
N HIS A 136 2.68 12.69 1.33
CA HIS A 136 1.59 12.94 2.27
C HIS A 136 0.83 11.65 2.63
N GLU A 137 0.61 10.74 1.66
CA GLU A 137 -0.04 9.46 1.96
C GLU A 137 0.89 8.54 2.78
N MET A 138 2.22 8.63 2.58
CA MET A 138 3.18 7.95 3.44
C MET A 138 3.16 8.51 4.87
N MET A 139 3.09 9.84 5.02
CA MET A 139 2.90 10.49 6.32
C MET A 139 1.63 9.98 7.03
N ASN A 140 0.50 9.92 6.30
CA ASN A 140 -0.75 9.39 6.84
C ASN A 140 -0.61 7.91 7.23
N ALA A 141 0.07 7.08 6.44
CA ALA A 141 0.29 5.67 6.79
C ALA A 141 1.19 5.51 8.03
N ALA A 142 2.23 6.34 8.15
CA ALA A 142 3.16 6.31 9.27
C ALA A 142 2.48 6.71 10.60
N SER A 143 1.53 7.67 10.58
CA SER A 143 0.79 8.08 11.78
C SER A 143 -0.14 6.99 12.35
N TRP A 144 -0.43 5.93 11.61
CA TRP A 144 -1.21 4.80 12.09
C TRP A 144 -0.37 3.61 12.56
N MET A 145 0.95 3.69 12.41
CA MET A 145 1.90 2.64 12.78
C MET A 145 1.56 1.24 12.25
N GLN A 146 0.97 1.17 11.03
CA GLN A 146 0.55 -0.08 10.40
C GLN A 146 1.59 -0.61 9.39
N SER A 147 1.53 -1.90 9.06
CA SER A 147 2.43 -2.53 8.09
C SER A 147 2.08 -2.27 6.61
N ASN A 148 1.14 -1.39 6.29
CA ASN A 148 0.67 -1.22 4.91
C ASN A 148 1.78 -0.78 3.94
N ALA A 149 2.73 0.06 4.39
CA ALA A 149 3.89 0.46 3.59
C ALA A 149 4.85 -0.73 3.34
N LEU A 150 5.05 -1.60 4.33
CA LEU A 150 5.80 -2.86 4.16
C LEU A 150 5.13 -3.76 3.11
N ILE A 151 3.81 -3.93 3.18
CA ILE A 151 3.06 -4.75 2.21
C ILE A 151 3.19 -4.17 0.80
N ALA A 152 3.02 -2.85 0.63
CA ALA A 152 3.25 -2.16 -0.64
C ALA A 152 4.68 -2.40 -1.16
N SER A 153 5.67 -2.27 -0.27
CA SER A 153 7.09 -2.51 -0.59
C SER A 153 7.33 -3.93 -1.12
N CYS A 154 6.78 -4.92 -0.44
CA CYS A 154 6.93 -6.32 -0.82
C CYS A 154 6.28 -6.60 -2.18
N ILE A 155 5.08 -6.06 -2.47
CA ILE A 155 4.43 -6.25 -3.77
C ILE A 155 5.27 -5.59 -4.88
N LEU A 156 5.75 -4.35 -4.65
CA LEU A 156 6.60 -3.64 -5.62
C LEU A 156 7.94 -4.36 -5.86
N LEU A 157 8.61 -4.84 -4.81
CA LEU A 157 9.87 -5.58 -4.92
C LEU A 157 9.65 -6.94 -5.58
N GLY A 158 8.55 -7.62 -5.30
CA GLY A 158 8.13 -8.83 -6.00
C GLY A 158 8.01 -8.57 -7.51
N PHE A 159 7.31 -7.52 -7.91
CA PHE A 159 7.21 -7.09 -9.30
C PHE A 159 8.58 -6.80 -9.93
N VAL A 160 9.43 -6.04 -9.25
CA VAL A 160 10.78 -5.70 -9.74
C VAL A 160 11.63 -6.96 -9.92
N CYS A 161 11.58 -7.90 -8.97
CA CYS A 161 12.33 -9.15 -9.05
C CYS A 161 11.86 -10.03 -10.19
N ILE A 162 10.55 -10.12 -10.46
CA ILE A 162 10.01 -10.84 -11.62
C ILE A 162 10.52 -10.22 -12.93
N ASN A 163 10.54 -8.88 -13.03
CA ASN A 163 11.07 -8.22 -14.23
C ASN A 163 12.57 -8.47 -14.43
N LYS A 164 13.32 -8.73 -13.35
CA LYS A 164 14.75 -9.11 -13.37
C LYS A 164 14.97 -10.63 -13.44
N GLU A 165 13.94 -11.43 -13.72
CA GLU A 165 13.97 -12.91 -13.78
C GLU A 165 14.49 -13.59 -12.50
N LYS A 166 14.28 -12.96 -11.34
CA LYS A 166 14.65 -13.42 -10.01
C LYS A 166 13.45 -13.98 -9.26
N ASP A 167 12.79 -14.99 -9.82
CA ASP A 167 11.53 -15.54 -9.31
C ASP A 167 11.63 -15.99 -7.84
N PHE A 168 12.74 -16.63 -7.44
CA PHE A 168 12.94 -17.07 -6.07
C PHE A 168 12.87 -15.92 -5.06
N ILE A 169 13.53 -14.79 -5.37
CA ILE A 169 13.51 -13.60 -4.51
C ILE A 169 12.14 -12.90 -4.59
N ALA A 170 11.51 -12.90 -5.76
CA ALA A 170 10.19 -12.34 -5.92
C ALA A 170 9.16 -13.03 -5.00
N LEU A 171 9.19 -14.36 -4.96
CA LEU A 171 8.29 -15.16 -4.12
C LEU A 171 8.58 -14.99 -2.62
N PHE A 172 9.83 -14.73 -2.23
CA PHE A 172 10.14 -14.33 -0.85
C PHE A 172 9.31 -13.10 -0.45
N PHE A 173 9.34 -12.02 -1.24
CA PHE A 173 8.59 -10.80 -0.93
C PHE A 173 7.08 -11.01 -0.98
N ILE A 174 6.57 -11.67 -2.03
CA ILE A 174 5.13 -11.92 -2.20
C ILE A 174 4.58 -12.73 -1.03
N LEU A 175 5.25 -13.81 -0.66
CA LEU A 175 4.81 -14.69 0.41
C LEU A 175 5.05 -14.09 1.79
N LEU A 176 6.14 -13.36 2.00
CA LEU A 176 6.32 -12.59 3.24
C LEU A 176 5.12 -11.66 3.48
N ALA A 177 4.75 -10.87 2.47
CA ALA A 177 3.57 -9.99 2.57
C ALA A 177 2.29 -10.79 2.82
N THR A 178 2.10 -11.94 2.14
CA THR A 178 0.90 -12.79 2.26
C THR A 178 0.77 -13.39 3.67
N PHE A 179 1.86 -13.87 4.24
CA PHE A 179 1.88 -14.45 5.59
C PHE A 179 1.82 -13.41 6.71
N ILE A 180 2.12 -12.15 6.42
CA ILE A 180 1.90 -11.02 7.34
C ILE A 180 0.45 -10.53 7.22
N LYS A 181 0.00 -10.23 6.01
CA LYS A 181 -1.32 -9.69 5.71
C LYS A 181 -1.76 -10.18 4.32
N LEU A 182 -2.90 -10.82 4.20
CA LEU A 182 -3.33 -11.50 2.97
C LEU A 182 -3.26 -10.66 1.68
N TYR A 183 -3.09 -9.35 1.78
CA TYR A 183 -2.94 -8.46 0.61
C TYR A 183 -1.75 -8.84 -0.29
N GLY A 184 -0.71 -9.49 0.24
CA GLY A 184 0.43 -9.95 -0.55
C GLY A 184 0.07 -10.97 -1.63
N ILE A 185 -1.01 -11.74 -1.45
CA ILE A 185 -1.44 -12.81 -2.37
C ILE A 185 -1.67 -12.32 -3.81
N VAL A 186 -2.01 -11.04 -3.97
CA VAL A 186 -2.21 -10.44 -5.31
C VAL A 186 -0.95 -10.48 -6.16
N GLY A 187 0.23 -10.55 -5.53
CA GLY A 187 1.52 -10.70 -6.20
C GLY A 187 1.66 -12.00 -7.02
N PHE A 188 0.85 -13.04 -6.74
CA PHE A 188 0.79 -14.24 -7.58
C PHE A 188 0.33 -13.93 -9.02
N THR A 189 -0.36 -12.82 -9.26
CA THR A 189 -0.66 -12.33 -10.61
C THR A 189 0.59 -12.18 -11.47
N PHE A 190 1.76 -11.90 -10.87
CA PHE A 190 3.04 -11.78 -11.59
C PHE A 190 3.54 -13.10 -12.17
N PHE A 191 2.91 -14.23 -11.84
CA PHE A 191 3.15 -15.51 -12.51
C PHE A 191 3.07 -15.39 -14.03
N ILE A 192 2.14 -14.59 -14.56
CA ILE A 192 1.99 -14.41 -16.01
C ILE A 192 3.25 -13.81 -16.65
N PHE A 193 4.02 -12.99 -15.90
CA PHE A 193 5.25 -12.32 -16.36
C PHE A 193 6.52 -13.15 -16.20
N SER A 194 6.48 -14.17 -15.34
CA SER A 194 7.64 -15.05 -15.13
C SER A 194 7.99 -15.79 -16.41
N LYS A 195 9.26 -15.80 -16.79
CA LYS A 195 9.78 -16.63 -17.89
C LYS A 195 10.11 -18.06 -17.42
N LYS A 196 10.28 -18.26 -16.11
CA LYS A 196 10.68 -19.53 -15.48
C LYS A 196 9.55 -20.09 -14.62
N LYS A 197 8.44 -20.50 -15.26
CA LYS A 197 7.21 -20.95 -14.59
C LYS A 197 7.44 -22.00 -13.51
N TRP A 198 8.28 -23.00 -13.78
CA TRP A 198 8.58 -24.05 -12.81
C TRP A 198 9.39 -23.52 -11.61
N THR A 199 10.33 -22.59 -11.84
CA THR A 199 11.05 -21.92 -10.74
C THR A 199 10.10 -21.12 -9.89
N PHE A 200 9.14 -20.40 -10.50
CA PHE A 200 8.11 -19.68 -9.77
C PHE A 200 7.29 -20.62 -8.88
N ILE A 201 6.77 -21.75 -9.43
CA ILE A 201 5.99 -22.74 -8.68
C ILE A 201 6.81 -23.36 -7.54
N ALA A 202 8.02 -23.83 -7.84
CA ALA A 202 8.89 -24.43 -6.83
C ALA A 202 9.23 -23.45 -5.70
N SER A 203 9.52 -22.18 -6.06
CA SER A 203 9.78 -21.12 -5.09
C SER A 203 8.55 -20.79 -4.25
N SER A 204 7.34 -20.84 -4.85
CA SER A 204 6.08 -20.66 -4.11
C SER A 204 5.91 -21.73 -3.04
N ILE A 205 6.15 -22.98 -3.39
CA ILE A 205 6.03 -24.12 -2.45
C ILE A 205 7.08 -23.96 -1.34
N PHE A 206 8.34 -23.70 -1.72
CA PHE A 206 9.43 -23.54 -0.75
C PHE A 206 9.16 -22.42 0.26
N TRP A 207 8.86 -21.20 -0.22
CA TRP A 207 8.63 -20.06 0.67
C TRP A 207 7.33 -20.18 1.47
N SER A 208 6.29 -20.84 0.93
CA SER A 208 5.07 -21.13 1.69
C SER A 208 5.36 -22.07 2.86
N ALA A 209 6.09 -23.16 2.62
CA ALA A 209 6.49 -24.08 3.69
C ALA A 209 7.41 -23.39 4.71
N PHE A 210 8.39 -22.61 4.23
CA PHE A 210 9.32 -21.87 5.06
C PHE A 210 8.59 -20.90 6.00
N PHE A 211 7.77 -20.00 5.47
CA PHE A 211 7.05 -19.02 6.29
C PHE A 211 5.99 -19.65 7.18
N PHE A 212 5.35 -20.73 6.72
CA PHE A 212 4.41 -21.46 7.57
C PHE A 212 5.09 -22.03 8.82
N LEU A 213 6.28 -22.61 8.66
CA LEU A 213 7.03 -23.23 9.75
C LEU A 213 7.88 -22.23 10.55
N LEU A 214 8.18 -21.06 10.01
CA LEU A 214 9.13 -20.11 10.59
C LEU A 214 8.83 -19.75 12.06
N PRO A 215 7.57 -19.52 12.49
CA PRO A 215 7.29 -19.20 13.89
C PRO A 215 7.59 -20.34 14.88
N THR A 216 7.79 -21.58 14.40
CA THR A 216 8.19 -22.69 15.27
C THR A 216 9.58 -22.53 15.90
N ILE A 217 10.40 -21.61 15.37
CA ILE A 217 11.71 -21.29 15.95
C ILE A 217 11.58 -20.70 17.38
N ILE A 218 10.47 -20.00 17.65
CA ILE A 218 10.22 -19.33 18.95
C ILE A 218 9.00 -19.89 19.68
N SER A 219 8.35 -20.95 19.14
CA SER A 219 7.15 -21.55 19.71
C SER A 219 7.05 -23.04 19.33
N SER A 220 5.97 -23.72 19.73
CA SER A 220 5.73 -25.12 19.36
C SER A 220 4.99 -25.24 18.02
N TYR A 221 5.17 -26.38 17.33
CA TYR A 221 4.47 -26.70 16.10
C TYR A 221 2.94 -26.69 16.27
N HIS A 222 2.45 -27.25 17.38
CA HIS A 222 1.03 -27.27 17.70
C HIS A 222 0.45 -25.87 17.85
N PHE A 223 1.16 -24.98 18.54
CA PHE A 223 0.77 -23.57 18.70
C PHE A 223 0.70 -22.84 17.36
N VAL A 224 1.66 -23.09 16.47
CA VAL A 224 1.69 -22.45 15.14
C VAL A 224 0.49 -22.86 14.29
N ILE A 225 0.14 -24.16 14.25
CA ILE A 225 -1.04 -24.62 13.52
C ILE A 225 -2.31 -23.97 14.08
N GLN A 226 -2.47 -24.00 15.41
CA GLN A 226 -3.63 -23.39 16.06
C GLN A 226 -3.69 -21.89 15.75
N SER A 227 -2.55 -21.18 15.80
CA SER A 227 -2.48 -19.75 15.49
C SER A 227 -2.90 -19.41 14.05
N TYR A 228 -2.61 -20.28 13.05
CA TYR A 228 -3.12 -20.06 11.69
C TYR A 228 -4.64 -20.27 11.61
N GLN A 229 -5.20 -21.25 12.31
CA GLN A 229 -6.64 -21.46 12.37
C GLN A 229 -7.35 -20.26 13.02
N ASP A 230 -6.82 -19.80 14.16
CA ASP A 230 -7.33 -18.64 14.88
C ASP A 230 -7.22 -17.37 14.04
N TRP A 231 -6.14 -17.23 13.25
CA TRP A 231 -5.96 -16.10 12.33
C TRP A 231 -7.08 -16.03 11.29
N PHE A 232 -7.38 -17.15 10.63
CA PHE A 232 -8.47 -17.18 9.64
C PHE A 232 -9.83 -16.87 10.29
N GLN A 233 -10.06 -17.36 11.49
CA GLN A 233 -11.28 -17.05 12.24
C GLN A 233 -11.36 -15.56 12.62
N ALA A 234 -10.27 -14.98 13.10
CA ALA A 234 -10.19 -13.55 13.44
C ALA A 234 -10.45 -12.66 12.21
N LEU A 235 -9.84 -13.00 11.06
CA LEU A 235 -10.07 -12.29 9.80
C LEU A 235 -11.52 -12.39 9.33
N HIS A 236 -12.14 -13.56 9.45
CA HIS A 236 -13.56 -13.75 9.10
C HIS A 236 -14.47 -12.92 10.01
N THR A 237 -14.24 -12.97 11.32
CA THR A 237 -15.00 -12.15 12.31
C THR A 237 -14.86 -10.66 12.03
N LYS A 238 -13.62 -10.19 11.76
CA LYS A 238 -13.37 -8.78 11.42
C LYS A 238 -14.06 -8.37 10.12
N ALA A 239 -14.06 -9.24 9.10
CA ALA A 239 -14.73 -8.96 7.84
C ALA A 239 -16.25 -8.81 8.00
N LEU A 240 -16.88 -9.59 8.88
CA LEU A 240 -18.30 -9.45 9.22
C LEU A 240 -18.57 -8.15 9.99
N LYS A 241 -17.71 -7.83 10.96
CA LYS A 241 -17.82 -6.60 11.76
C LYS A 241 -17.67 -5.34 10.90
N ASN A 242 -16.74 -5.33 9.95
CA ASN A 242 -16.50 -4.17 9.07
C ASN A 242 -17.70 -3.79 8.19
N VAL A 243 -18.60 -4.71 7.90
CA VAL A 243 -19.80 -4.47 7.07
C VAL A 243 -21.08 -4.42 7.89
N ASN A 244 -20.99 -4.46 9.21
CA ASN A 244 -22.16 -4.38 10.08
C ASN A 244 -22.72 -2.94 10.06
N PRO A 245 -23.98 -2.72 9.60
CA PRO A 245 -24.54 -1.38 9.49
C PRO A 245 -24.90 -0.73 10.83
N PHE A 246 -24.82 -1.49 11.92
CA PHE A 246 -25.14 -1.03 13.29
C PHE A 246 -23.88 -0.62 14.07
N ASP A 247 -22.69 -0.87 13.52
CA ASP A 247 -21.43 -0.42 14.10
C ASP A 247 -21.05 0.95 13.51
N ASP A 248 -20.62 1.87 14.37
CA ASP A 248 -20.15 3.20 13.99
C ASP A 248 -18.73 3.10 13.44
N ASN A 249 -18.62 2.71 12.15
CA ASN A 249 -17.39 2.28 11.51
C ASN A 249 -16.92 3.24 10.40
N ASP A 250 -16.89 4.55 10.66
CA ASP A 250 -16.45 5.56 9.69
C ASP A 250 -15.00 5.40 9.25
N TYR A 251 -14.18 4.68 10.01
CA TYR A 251 -12.77 4.43 9.74
C TYR A 251 -12.49 3.14 8.96
N GLN A 252 -13.47 2.26 8.83
CA GLN A 252 -13.37 0.98 8.15
C GLN A 252 -14.22 0.97 6.87
N ASP A 253 -14.06 -0.07 6.05
CA ASP A 253 -14.83 -0.24 4.81
C ASP A 253 -14.73 0.98 3.87
N ILE A 254 -13.54 1.64 3.86
CA ILE A 254 -13.24 2.73 2.94
C ILE A 254 -12.87 2.12 1.58
N CYS A 255 -13.89 1.60 0.91
CA CYS A 255 -13.77 0.87 -0.36
C CYS A 255 -15.00 1.12 -1.24
N VAL A 256 -15.01 0.60 -2.46
CA VAL A 256 -16.14 0.79 -3.40
C VAL A 256 -17.44 0.23 -2.82
N MET A 257 -17.41 -0.94 -2.16
CA MET A 257 -18.60 -1.52 -1.55
C MET A 257 -19.14 -0.64 -0.42
N GLY A 258 -18.26 -0.18 0.48
CA GLY A 258 -18.63 0.73 1.57
C GLY A 258 -19.15 2.07 1.06
N MET A 259 -18.52 2.64 0.04
CA MET A 259 -18.97 3.86 -0.60
C MET A 259 -20.39 3.69 -1.18
N ILE A 260 -20.66 2.61 -1.91
CA ILE A 260 -21.98 2.34 -2.51
C ILE A 260 -23.02 2.12 -1.40
N ARG A 261 -22.71 1.30 -0.37
CA ARG A 261 -23.64 1.09 0.77
C ARG A 261 -24.06 2.40 1.41
N ARG A 262 -23.12 3.31 1.65
CA ARG A 262 -23.36 4.59 2.35
C ARG A 262 -24.06 5.62 1.45
N ILE A 263 -23.65 5.77 0.19
CA ILE A 263 -24.27 6.75 -0.74
C ILE A 263 -25.72 6.38 -1.04
N PHE A 264 -26.01 5.11 -1.30
CA PHE A 264 -27.34 4.66 -1.70
C PHE A 264 -28.21 4.18 -0.52
N ASN A 265 -27.67 4.23 0.71
CA ASN A 265 -28.33 3.75 1.93
C ASN A 265 -28.84 2.30 1.80
N ILE A 266 -27.97 1.41 1.29
CA ILE A 266 -28.24 -0.03 1.12
C ILE A 266 -27.27 -0.87 1.97
N PRO A 267 -27.38 -0.81 3.30
CA PRO A 267 -26.38 -1.37 4.22
C PRO A 267 -26.17 -2.89 4.06
N PHE A 268 -27.20 -3.61 3.62
CA PHE A 268 -27.17 -5.07 3.45
C PHE A 268 -26.65 -5.54 2.08
N LEU A 269 -26.12 -4.62 1.25
CA LEU A 269 -25.51 -4.99 -0.04
C LEU A 269 -24.36 -5.98 0.19
N LYS A 270 -24.48 -7.17 -0.37
CA LYS A 270 -23.44 -8.21 -0.29
C LYS A 270 -22.24 -7.83 -1.18
N ASN A 271 -21.03 -7.99 -0.64
CA ASN A 271 -19.79 -7.63 -1.31
C ASN A 271 -19.62 -8.27 -2.71
N TYR A 272 -20.06 -9.53 -2.87
CA TYR A 272 -19.86 -10.28 -4.11
C TYR A 272 -20.57 -9.65 -5.33
N TYR A 273 -21.64 -8.86 -5.14
CA TYR A 273 -22.27 -8.15 -6.25
C TYR A 273 -21.34 -7.15 -6.93
N ILE A 274 -20.33 -6.66 -6.22
CA ILE A 274 -19.34 -5.69 -6.72
C ILE A 274 -17.99 -6.36 -6.94
N THR A 275 -17.55 -7.23 -6.04
CA THR A 275 -16.24 -7.86 -6.14
C THR A 275 -16.16 -8.87 -7.28
N ILE A 276 -17.22 -9.64 -7.58
CA ILE A 276 -17.20 -10.58 -8.71
C ILE A 276 -17.03 -9.84 -10.05
N PRO A 277 -17.85 -8.81 -10.41
CA PRO A 277 -17.60 -8.02 -11.61
C PRO A 277 -16.20 -7.39 -11.65
N ALA A 278 -15.72 -6.88 -10.52
CA ALA A 278 -14.37 -6.30 -10.44
C ALA A 278 -13.28 -7.33 -10.74
N VAL A 279 -13.37 -8.53 -10.17
CA VAL A 279 -12.45 -9.65 -10.44
C VAL A 279 -12.52 -10.06 -11.92
N ILE A 280 -13.71 -10.14 -12.51
CA ILE A 280 -13.87 -10.45 -13.93
C ILE A 280 -13.18 -9.38 -14.78
N ILE A 281 -13.43 -8.09 -14.54
CA ILE A 281 -12.79 -7.00 -15.28
C ILE A 281 -11.27 -7.05 -15.11
N PHE A 282 -10.77 -7.32 -13.90
CA PHE A 282 -9.34 -7.47 -13.67
C PHE A 282 -8.75 -8.68 -14.42
N CYS A 283 -9.41 -9.83 -14.39
CA CYS A 283 -8.99 -11.03 -15.13
C CYS A 283 -8.97 -10.80 -16.63
N LEU A 284 -9.94 -10.06 -17.18
CA LEU A 284 -9.95 -9.69 -18.60
C LEU A 284 -8.75 -8.81 -18.98
N GLN A 285 -8.23 -7.97 -18.07
CA GLN A 285 -6.99 -7.22 -18.30
C GLN A 285 -5.79 -8.13 -18.49
N LEU A 286 -5.78 -9.33 -17.89
CA LEU A 286 -4.71 -10.32 -18.01
C LEU A 286 -4.67 -10.99 -19.41
N LEU A 287 -5.71 -10.89 -20.22
CA LEU A 287 -5.79 -11.57 -21.53
C LEU A 287 -4.95 -10.90 -22.64
N GLN A 288 -4.13 -9.92 -22.29
CA GLN A 288 -3.21 -9.27 -23.24
C GLN A 288 -1.91 -10.06 -23.43
N PHE A 289 -2.00 -11.36 -23.72
CA PHE A 289 -0.87 -12.33 -23.77
C PHE A 289 0.31 -11.84 -24.62
N LYS A 290 0.05 -11.18 -25.75
CA LYS A 290 1.08 -10.65 -26.66
C LYS A 290 2.01 -9.64 -25.98
N TYR A 291 1.54 -8.97 -24.91
CA TYR A 291 2.25 -7.86 -24.26
C TYR A 291 2.86 -8.22 -22.92
N TYR A 292 2.87 -9.50 -22.54
CA TYR A 292 3.44 -9.94 -21.26
C TYR A 292 4.91 -9.60 -21.07
N SER A 293 5.66 -9.42 -22.16
CA SER A 293 7.07 -8.98 -22.11
C SER A 293 7.23 -7.46 -22.17
N ASP A 294 6.16 -6.70 -22.45
CA ASP A 294 6.23 -5.24 -22.54
C ASP A 294 6.13 -4.63 -21.14
N ILE A 295 7.17 -3.90 -20.73
CA ILE A 295 7.25 -3.26 -19.44
C ILE A 295 6.15 -2.19 -19.22
N LYS A 296 5.69 -1.56 -20.29
CA LYS A 296 4.62 -0.57 -20.25
C LYS A 296 3.30 -1.22 -19.83
N TYR A 297 2.97 -2.34 -20.45
CA TYR A 297 1.80 -3.14 -20.05
C TYR A 297 1.91 -3.61 -18.61
N ARG A 298 3.10 -4.11 -18.21
CA ARG A 298 3.33 -4.58 -16.84
C ARG A 298 3.15 -3.48 -15.80
N LEU A 299 3.56 -2.24 -16.09
CA LEU A 299 3.39 -1.10 -15.18
C LEU A 299 1.92 -0.66 -15.08
N TYR A 300 1.17 -0.69 -16.18
CA TYR A 300 -0.29 -0.44 -16.16
C TYR A 300 -1.02 -1.50 -15.35
N LEU A 301 -0.67 -2.78 -15.55
CA LEU A 301 -1.26 -3.88 -14.78
C LEU A 301 -0.87 -3.81 -13.30
N LEU A 302 0.38 -3.46 -12.98
CA LEU A 302 0.80 -3.22 -11.59
C LEU A 302 -0.04 -2.12 -10.94
N SER A 303 -0.27 -1.01 -11.64
CA SER A 303 -1.11 0.08 -11.13
C SER A 303 -2.55 -0.38 -10.89
N SER A 304 -3.13 -1.11 -11.85
CA SER A 304 -4.47 -1.70 -11.70
C SER A 304 -4.53 -2.67 -10.52
N LEU A 305 -3.53 -3.54 -10.35
CA LEU A 305 -3.45 -4.54 -9.29
C LEU A 305 -3.42 -3.88 -7.90
N LEU A 306 -2.53 -2.92 -7.69
CA LEU A 306 -2.38 -2.24 -6.40
C LEU A 306 -3.65 -1.48 -6.00
N ILE A 307 -4.30 -0.82 -6.96
CA ILE A 307 -5.58 -0.15 -6.71
C ILE A 307 -6.66 -1.18 -6.38
N THR A 308 -6.79 -2.26 -7.17
CA THR A 308 -7.76 -3.35 -6.93
C THR A 308 -7.62 -3.91 -5.51
N THR A 309 -6.39 -4.09 -5.03
CA THR A 309 -6.09 -4.64 -3.70
C THR A 309 -6.75 -3.84 -2.58
N VAL A 310 -6.85 -2.53 -2.74
CA VAL A 310 -7.38 -1.63 -1.69
C VAL A 310 -8.87 -1.39 -1.88
N ILE A 311 -9.29 -0.99 -3.10
CA ILE A 311 -10.66 -0.49 -3.29
C ILE A 311 -11.74 -1.57 -3.29
N PHE A 312 -11.38 -2.86 -3.34
CA PHE A 312 -12.30 -3.99 -3.30
C PHE A 312 -12.12 -4.88 -2.06
N THR A 313 -11.61 -4.31 -0.96
CA THR A 313 -11.55 -4.97 0.34
C THR A 313 -12.25 -4.15 1.42
N THR A 314 -13.09 -4.80 2.22
CA THR A 314 -13.81 -4.15 3.34
C THR A 314 -12.91 -3.83 4.54
N SER A 315 -11.70 -4.35 4.54
CA SER A 315 -10.68 -4.03 5.54
C SER A 315 -9.84 -2.80 5.17
N ALA A 316 -10.24 -2.05 4.11
CA ALA A 316 -9.55 -0.82 3.74
C ALA A 316 -9.87 0.30 4.72
N GLU A 317 -8.82 0.88 5.26
CA GLU A 317 -8.79 2.07 6.12
C GLU A 317 -8.04 3.20 5.40
N SER A 318 -8.06 4.42 5.97
CA SER A 318 -7.30 5.53 5.38
C SER A 318 -5.81 5.22 5.15
N PRO A 319 -5.05 4.63 6.12
CA PRO A 319 -3.64 4.30 5.93
C PRO A 319 -3.40 3.14 4.94
N THR A 320 -4.42 2.37 4.57
CA THR A 320 -4.27 1.31 3.57
C THR A 320 -4.01 1.86 2.16
N TYR A 321 -4.41 3.11 1.92
CA TYR A 321 -4.27 3.75 0.61
C TYR A 321 -2.81 4.02 0.20
N ILE A 322 -1.84 3.89 1.11
CA ILE A 322 -0.42 3.87 0.74
C ILE A 322 -0.06 2.71 -0.21
N ILE A 323 -0.89 1.68 -0.31
CA ILE A 323 -0.74 0.62 -1.32
C ILE A 323 -1.25 1.11 -2.69
N ALA A 324 -2.39 1.80 -2.73
CA ALA A 324 -3.06 2.23 -3.97
C ALA A 324 -2.52 3.55 -4.54
N PHE A 325 -2.14 4.50 -3.68
CA PHE A 325 -1.82 5.85 -4.14
C PHE A 325 -0.51 5.94 -4.95
N PRO A 326 0.60 5.25 -4.59
CA PRO A 326 1.78 5.17 -5.46
C PRO A 326 1.44 4.62 -6.85
N ALA A 327 0.45 3.72 -6.97
CA ALA A 327 0.00 3.21 -8.26
C ALA A 327 -0.68 4.31 -9.11
N ALA A 328 -1.45 5.20 -8.49
CA ALA A 328 -2.00 6.37 -9.16
C ALA A 328 -0.88 7.32 -9.64
N CYS A 329 0.19 7.47 -8.85
CA CYS A 329 1.36 8.24 -9.24
C CYS A 329 2.13 7.56 -10.39
N ILE A 330 2.29 6.23 -10.36
CA ILE A 330 2.88 5.46 -11.48
C ILE A 330 2.06 5.69 -12.75
N TRP A 331 0.74 5.55 -12.69
CA TRP A 331 -0.13 5.84 -13.82
C TRP A 331 0.09 7.26 -14.36
N TYR A 332 0.09 8.27 -13.49
CA TYR A 332 0.23 9.67 -13.90
C TYR A 332 1.55 9.94 -14.62
N VAL A 333 2.67 9.45 -14.11
CA VAL A 333 3.98 9.67 -14.74
C VAL A 333 4.11 8.98 -16.12
N LEU A 334 3.31 7.96 -16.37
CA LEU A 334 3.27 7.27 -17.67
C LEU A 334 2.38 7.97 -18.71
N GLN A 335 1.52 8.92 -18.29
CA GLN A 335 0.59 9.60 -19.20
C GLN A 335 1.25 10.77 -19.94
N GLU A 336 0.59 11.23 -21.01
CA GLU A 336 0.79 12.57 -21.53
C GLU A 336 0.12 13.58 -20.59
N HIS A 337 0.87 14.62 -20.19
CA HIS A 337 0.41 15.63 -19.23
C HIS A 337 -0.45 16.68 -19.90
N THR A 338 -1.62 16.27 -20.39
CA THR A 338 -2.66 17.17 -20.90
C THR A 338 -3.37 17.89 -19.75
N LYS A 339 -4.11 18.96 -20.05
CA LYS A 339 -4.93 19.65 -19.04
C LYS A 339 -5.91 18.69 -18.34
N ILE A 340 -6.51 17.76 -19.10
CA ILE A 340 -7.47 16.78 -18.57
C ILE A 340 -6.75 15.78 -17.66
N THR A 341 -5.61 15.25 -18.09
CA THR A 341 -4.82 14.29 -17.28
C THR A 341 -4.36 14.96 -15.97
N ASN A 342 -3.88 16.19 -16.05
CA ASN A 342 -3.42 16.93 -14.86
C ASN A 342 -4.60 17.23 -13.92
N ALA A 343 -5.75 17.68 -14.44
CA ALA A 343 -6.94 17.95 -13.62
C ALA A 343 -7.44 16.68 -12.93
N PHE A 344 -7.45 15.55 -13.64
CA PHE A 344 -7.86 14.27 -13.06
C PHE A 344 -6.86 13.79 -12.00
N PHE A 345 -5.55 13.94 -12.22
CA PHE A 345 -4.56 13.60 -11.21
C PHE A 345 -4.65 14.50 -9.96
N ILE A 346 -4.89 15.80 -10.14
CA ILE A 346 -5.13 16.72 -9.02
C ILE A 346 -6.38 16.30 -8.24
N PHE A 347 -7.45 15.89 -8.91
CA PHE A 347 -8.63 15.35 -8.24
C PHE A 347 -8.29 14.08 -7.43
N ILE A 348 -7.49 13.14 -7.99
CA ILE A 348 -7.04 11.94 -7.28
C ILE A 348 -6.19 12.35 -6.06
N LEU A 349 -5.25 13.26 -6.21
CA LEU A 349 -4.38 13.73 -5.15
C LEU A 349 -5.19 14.36 -4.00
N LEU A 350 -6.11 15.26 -4.32
CA LEU A 350 -6.94 15.94 -3.33
C LEU A 350 -7.89 14.96 -2.62
N MET A 351 -8.61 14.15 -3.37
CA MET A 351 -9.66 13.31 -2.79
C MET A 351 -9.14 11.99 -2.21
N THR A 352 -8.01 11.45 -2.68
CA THR A 352 -7.43 10.23 -2.09
C THR A 352 -6.42 10.55 -1.01
N SER A 353 -5.46 11.46 -1.25
CA SER A 353 -4.40 11.70 -0.27
C SER A 353 -4.83 12.74 0.79
N PHE A 354 -5.33 13.90 0.39
CA PHE A 354 -5.56 15.01 1.33
C PHE A 354 -6.93 15.02 2.02
N SER A 355 -7.93 14.34 1.48
CA SER A 355 -9.33 14.51 1.93
C SER A 355 -9.61 14.06 3.37
N TYR A 356 -8.80 13.16 3.92
CA TYR A 356 -8.92 12.70 5.31
C TYR A 356 -8.03 13.49 6.29
N SER A 357 -7.24 14.44 5.81
CA SER A 357 -6.35 15.29 6.61
C SER A 357 -7.01 16.64 6.95
N ASP A 358 -6.35 17.39 7.82
CA ASP A 358 -6.77 18.74 8.23
C ASP A 358 -6.57 19.81 7.13
N ILE A 359 -6.02 19.44 5.97
CA ILE A 359 -6.00 20.28 4.77
C ILE A 359 -7.43 20.55 4.27
N PHE A 360 -8.32 19.57 4.43
CA PHE A 360 -9.75 19.77 4.18
C PHE A 360 -10.43 20.34 5.42
N THR A 361 -11.39 21.25 5.20
CA THR A 361 -12.16 21.80 6.30
C THR A 361 -12.89 20.67 7.04
N PRO A 362 -13.01 20.73 8.38
CA PRO A 362 -13.75 19.74 9.15
C PRO A 362 -15.17 19.51 8.62
N TYR A 363 -15.83 20.55 8.13
CA TYR A 363 -17.17 20.45 7.54
C TYR A 363 -17.22 19.50 6.34
N LEU A 364 -16.33 19.67 5.37
CA LEU A 364 -16.26 18.81 4.17
C LEU A 364 -15.82 17.40 4.53
N ARG A 365 -14.76 17.31 5.36
CA ARG A 365 -14.16 16.02 5.75
C ARG A 365 -15.16 15.15 6.52
N ASP A 366 -15.78 15.70 7.57
CA ASP A 366 -16.53 14.93 8.55
C ASP A 366 -18.01 14.81 8.21
N ARG A 367 -18.55 15.69 7.33
CA ARG A 367 -19.96 15.60 6.88
C ARG A 367 -20.17 15.03 5.49
N LEU A 368 -19.14 15.03 4.65
CA LEU A 368 -19.29 14.59 3.26
C LEU A 368 -18.33 13.46 2.89
N ILE A 369 -17.05 13.58 3.24
CA ILE A 369 -16.03 12.65 2.72
C ILE A 369 -15.98 11.35 3.52
N ARG A 370 -15.84 11.44 4.83
CA ARG A 370 -15.76 10.27 5.72
C ARG A 370 -17.05 9.46 5.74
N PRO A 371 -18.24 10.07 5.97
CA PRO A 371 -19.49 9.30 6.05
C PRO A 371 -19.80 8.51 4.79
N TYR A 372 -19.38 8.98 3.63
CA TYR A 372 -19.62 8.32 2.34
C TYR A 372 -18.39 7.56 1.79
N ALA A 373 -17.30 7.43 2.56
CA ALA A 373 -16.07 6.75 2.12
C ALA A 373 -15.53 7.26 0.77
N LEU A 374 -15.66 8.57 0.49
CA LEU A 374 -15.34 9.16 -0.83
C LEU A 374 -13.86 9.11 -1.20
N LYS A 375 -12.97 8.76 -0.27
CA LYS A 375 -11.55 8.47 -0.57
C LYS A 375 -11.39 7.38 -1.63
N ALA A 376 -12.33 6.44 -1.72
CA ALA A 376 -12.33 5.34 -2.68
C ALA A 376 -12.69 5.80 -4.11
N LEU A 377 -13.49 6.85 -4.28
CA LEU A 377 -14.04 7.27 -5.56
C LEU A 377 -12.98 7.57 -6.63
N PRO A 378 -11.94 8.40 -6.38
CA PRO A 378 -10.93 8.70 -7.41
C PRO A 378 -10.14 7.45 -7.84
N CYS A 379 -9.81 6.58 -6.88
CA CYS A 379 -9.13 5.32 -7.18
C CYS A 379 -10.01 4.38 -8.00
N PHE A 380 -11.33 4.34 -7.76
CA PHE A 380 -12.26 3.57 -8.56
C PHE A 380 -12.36 4.10 -9.99
N LEU A 381 -12.49 5.42 -10.17
CA LEU A 381 -12.52 6.05 -11.50
C LEU A 381 -11.20 5.81 -12.26
N LEU A 382 -10.06 5.90 -11.56
CA LEU A 382 -8.76 5.60 -12.14
C LEU A 382 -8.65 4.12 -12.54
N TRP A 383 -9.15 3.20 -11.71
CA TRP A 383 -9.15 1.78 -12.03
C TRP A 383 -9.96 1.46 -13.28
N MET A 384 -11.13 2.06 -13.43
CA MET A 384 -11.95 1.94 -14.64
C MET A 384 -11.22 2.52 -15.87
N LEU A 385 -10.54 3.65 -15.71
CA LEU A 385 -9.74 4.24 -16.78
C LEU A 385 -8.55 3.34 -17.16
N LEU A 386 -7.83 2.77 -16.17
CA LEU A 386 -6.74 1.81 -16.41
C LEU A 386 -7.24 0.58 -17.17
N ALA A 387 -8.38 0.01 -16.79
CA ALA A 387 -8.99 -1.10 -17.53
C ALA A 387 -9.27 -0.72 -18.99
N LYS A 388 -9.90 0.42 -19.23
CA LYS A 388 -10.13 0.96 -20.58
C LYS A 388 -8.81 1.13 -21.35
N GLN A 389 -7.79 1.73 -20.74
CA GLN A 389 -6.49 1.98 -21.36
C GLN A 389 -5.74 0.67 -21.69
N ILE A 390 -5.85 -0.36 -20.85
CA ILE A 390 -5.28 -1.69 -21.11
C ILE A 390 -6.00 -2.35 -22.28
N PHE A 391 -7.33 -2.34 -22.31
CA PHE A 391 -8.11 -2.92 -23.40
C PHE A 391 -7.85 -2.22 -24.74
N SER A 392 -7.75 -0.89 -24.74
CA SER A 392 -7.44 -0.09 -25.93
C SER A 392 -5.93 0.00 -26.26
N LYS A 393 -5.08 -0.69 -25.48
CA LYS A 393 -3.62 -0.75 -25.67
C LYS A 393 -2.92 0.62 -25.64
N GLN A 394 -3.47 1.58 -24.90
CA GLN A 394 -2.88 2.93 -24.77
C GLN A 394 -1.49 2.92 -24.11
N PHE A 395 -1.15 1.88 -23.34
CA PHE A 395 0.19 1.71 -22.78
C PHE A 395 1.29 1.71 -23.87
N LEU A 396 0.98 1.38 -25.13
CA LEU A 396 1.96 1.44 -26.23
C LEU A 396 2.41 2.87 -26.56
N GLN A 397 1.62 3.87 -26.19
CA GLN A 397 1.90 5.30 -26.43
C GLN A 397 2.84 5.90 -25.36
N VAL A 398 3.16 5.17 -24.29
CA VAL A 398 4.09 5.64 -23.23
C VAL A 398 5.43 6.03 -23.84
N LYS A 399 5.89 7.26 -23.54
CA LYS A 399 7.17 7.79 -24.04
C LYS A 399 8.36 7.08 -23.40
N LYS A 400 9.45 6.89 -24.18
CA LYS A 400 10.65 6.21 -23.71
C LYS A 400 11.32 6.92 -22.52
N ASP A 401 11.28 8.26 -22.48
CA ASP A 401 11.86 9.07 -21.39
C ASP A 401 11.21 8.85 -20.00
N ARG A 402 10.12 8.08 -19.95
CA ARG A 402 9.45 7.67 -18.71
C ARG A 402 10.06 6.40 -18.09
N LEU A 403 10.75 5.62 -18.88
CA LEU A 403 11.30 4.31 -18.51
C LEU A 403 12.82 4.39 -18.35
N LEU A 404 13.41 3.41 -17.68
CA LEU A 404 14.87 3.25 -17.66
C LEU A 404 15.38 2.83 -19.05
N ASP A 405 16.51 3.42 -19.46
CA ASP A 405 17.12 3.17 -20.77
C ASP A 405 17.64 1.72 -20.97
N ALA A 406 17.67 0.91 -19.92
CA ALA A 406 18.26 -0.43 -19.88
C ALA A 406 17.22 -1.57 -19.89
N LEU A 407 16.01 -1.34 -20.40
CA LEU A 407 14.96 -2.37 -20.49
C LEU A 407 14.58 -2.67 -21.93
#